data_16471c8c7b9bd9d19a9672159e58d1ca
#
_entry.id   16471c8c7b9bd9d19a9672159e58d1ca
#
_cell.length_a   1.000
_cell.length_b   1.000
_cell.length_c   1.000
_cell.angle_alpha   90.00
_cell.angle_beta   90.00
_cell.angle_gamma   90.00
#
_symmetry.space_group_name_H-M   'P 1'
#
loop_
_entity.id
_entity.type
_entity.pdbx_description
1 polymer ?
#
loop_
_entity_poly.entity_id
_entity_poly.type
_entity_poly.pdbx_seq_one_letter_code
_entity_poly.pdbx_strand_id
1 'polypeptide(L)'
;VWRGKKVELNPAKWDWVKNTGYETTVTRKTLDGQIAGKNKPIKPSSGDYVLPVGRQIIDPTRTSFSQATVSYQKRGANYNYDSLVAAMNEKKSWVGDRVDVVNMPDGAPTSMDNTRIMAAREAGVKVEANVHNFNDRLSSKERIRFKHDGIEPQTWGEAIQLRIRKQETQKGVPEGWSKRFPNGSIYDVKVLRK
;
A
#
# COMPACT_ATOMS: atom_id res chain seq x y z
N VAL A 1 -11.30 25.14 22.19
CA VAL A 1 -12.05 23.88 22.30
C VAL A 1 -12.67 23.60 20.94
N TRP A 2 -12.00 22.79 20.12
CA TRP A 2 -12.55 22.35 18.84
C TRP A 2 -13.59 21.25 19.09
N ARG A 3 -14.85 21.61 18.98
CA ARG A 3 -15.94 20.63 18.91
C ARG A 3 -15.87 20.01 17.51
N GLY A 4 -15.39 18.78 17.43
CA GLY A 4 -15.28 18.07 16.17
C GLY A 4 -16.64 17.94 15.49
N LYS A 5 -16.82 18.62 14.36
CA LYS A 5 -17.85 18.26 13.39
C LYS A 5 -17.51 16.89 12.86
N LYS A 6 -18.46 15.95 12.91
CA LYS A 6 -18.40 14.71 12.14
C LYS A 6 -18.12 15.08 10.69
N VAL A 7 -16.92 14.83 10.22
CA VAL A 7 -16.61 14.93 8.79
C VAL A 7 -17.08 13.62 8.19
N GLU A 8 -18.27 13.63 7.58
CA GLU A 8 -18.65 12.56 6.67
C GLU A 8 -17.65 12.56 5.53
N LEU A 9 -16.81 11.56 5.49
CA LEU A 9 -15.88 11.34 4.38
C LEU A 9 -16.69 10.83 3.18
N ASN A 10 -17.33 11.77 2.49
CA ASN A 10 -17.89 11.49 1.20
C ASN A 10 -16.73 11.21 0.23
N PRO A 11 -16.72 10.05 -0.46
CA PRO A 11 -15.70 9.72 -1.45
C PRO A 11 -15.48 10.82 -2.49
N ALA A 12 -16.52 11.58 -2.85
CA ALA A 12 -16.43 12.74 -3.75
C ALA A 12 -15.59 13.90 -3.17
N LYS A 13 -15.42 13.99 -1.85
CA LYS A 13 -14.59 15.02 -1.20
C LYS A 13 -13.14 14.61 -0.99
N TRP A 14 -12.78 13.38 -1.32
CA TRP A 14 -11.39 12.92 -1.24
C TRP A 14 -10.44 13.73 -2.11
N ASP A 15 -10.93 14.21 -3.24
CA ASP A 15 -10.15 15.04 -4.15
C ASP A 15 -9.85 16.41 -3.57
N TRP A 16 -10.80 16.96 -2.82
CA TRP A 16 -10.60 18.21 -2.14
C TRP A 16 -9.50 18.13 -1.08
N VAL A 17 -9.51 17.10 -0.25
CA VAL A 17 -8.48 16.89 0.78
C VAL A 17 -7.09 16.74 0.17
N LYS A 18 -6.99 16.11 -1.00
CA LYS A 18 -5.71 15.96 -1.71
C LYS A 18 -5.22 17.24 -2.36
N ASN A 19 -6.13 18.04 -2.91
CA ASN A 19 -5.80 19.27 -3.61
C ASN A 19 -5.47 20.44 -2.68
N THR A 20 -5.80 20.35 -1.40
CA THR A 20 -5.52 21.42 -0.41
C THR A 20 -4.15 21.30 0.24
N GLY A 21 -3.33 20.34 -0.14
CA GLY A 21 -2.02 20.11 0.50
C GLY A 21 -2.12 19.54 1.93
N TYR A 22 -3.31 19.27 2.41
CA TYR A 22 -3.55 18.53 3.65
C TYR A 22 -3.61 17.05 3.31
N GLU A 23 -2.48 16.49 2.95
CA GLU A 23 -2.30 15.06 2.80
C GLU A 23 -2.30 14.42 4.19
N THR A 24 -3.47 14.37 4.82
CA THR A 24 -3.63 13.54 5.99
C THR A 24 -3.49 12.10 5.52
N THR A 25 -2.58 11.38 6.11
CA THR A 25 -2.61 9.93 6.07
C THR A 25 -4.01 9.54 6.54
N VAL A 26 -4.84 9.05 5.62
CA VAL A 26 -6.15 8.54 5.98
C VAL A 26 -5.90 7.23 6.70
N THR A 27 -5.68 7.34 8.00
CA THR A 27 -5.49 6.18 8.84
C THR A 27 -6.79 5.39 8.87
N ARG A 28 -6.72 4.11 9.18
CA ARG A 28 -7.88 3.27 9.46
C ARG A 28 -8.88 3.97 10.40
N LYS A 29 -8.39 4.68 11.41
CA LYS A 29 -9.22 5.47 12.34
C LYS A 29 -10.03 6.56 11.65
N THR A 30 -9.47 7.21 10.64
CA THR A 30 -10.16 8.24 9.85
C THR A 30 -11.24 7.62 8.98
N LEU A 31 -10.98 6.45 8.37
CA LEU A 31 -11.96 5.70 7.58
C LEU A 31 -13.13 5.19 8.43
N ASP A 32 -12.91 4.87 9.70
CA ASP A 32 -13.93 4.41 10.65
C ASP A 32 -14.63 5.58 11.38
N GLY A 33 -14.41 6.82 10.94
CA GLY A 33 -15.03 8.02 11.53
C GLY A 33 -14.40 8.48 12.83
N GLN A 34 -13.23 7.96 13.20
CA GLN A 34 -12.46 8.48 14.33
C GLN A 34 -11.62 9.68 13.88
N ILE A 35 -11.54 10.70 14.74
CA ILE A 35 -10.78 11.93 14.48
C ILE A 35 -9.34 11.56 14.20
N ALA A 36 -8.84 11.98 13.04
CA ALA A 36 -7.43 11.86 12.71
C ALA A 36 -6.59 12.48 13.82
N GLY A 37 -5.80 11.67 14.48
CA GLY A 37 -4.74 12.17 15.34
C GLY A 37 -3.84 13.10 14.52
N LYS A 38 -3.02 13.90 15.17
CA LYS A 38 -2.11 14.91 14.62
C LYS A 38 -1.02 14.30 13.69
N ASN A 39 -1.39 13.46 12.75
CA ASN A 39 -0.47 12.90 11.78
C ASN A 39 -0.16 14.01 10.77
N LYS A 40 1.06 14.50 10.81
CA LYS A 40 1.58 15.39 9.77
C LYS A 40 1.42 14.70 8.42
N PRO A 41 0.99 15.42 7.37
CA PRO A 41 0.95 14.88 6.02
C PRO A 41 2.34 14.34 5.68
N ILE A 42 2.40 13.06 5.35
CA ILE A 42 3.59 12.51 4.71
C ILE A 42 3.50 12.97 3.26
N LYS A 43 4.16 14.08 2.93
CA LYS A 43 4.42 14.38 1.53
C LYS A 43 5.21 13.21 0.98
N PRO A 44 4.75 12.53 -0.10
CA PRO A 44 5.65 11.71 -0.85
C PRO A 44 6.83 12.61 -1.21
N SER A 45 8.02 12.27 -0.75
CA SER A 45 9.20 12.99 -1.16
C SER A 45 9.24 12.89 -2.68
N SER A 46 9.06 14.04 -3.33
CA SER A 46 9.20 14.13 -4.77
C SER A 46 10.49 13.45 -5.21
N GLY A 47 10.39 12.41 -6.01
CA GLY A 47 11.41 11.96 -6.93
C GLY A 47 12.67 11.26 -6.39
N ASP A 48 13.04 11.41 -5.11
CA ASP A 48 14.41 11.08 -4.68
C ASP A 48 14.51 9.88 -3.73
N TYR A 49 13.47 9.08 -3.56
CA TYR A 49 13.50 7.91 -2.69
C TYR A 49 13.55 6.60 -3.48
N VAL A 50 14.53 6.50 -4.36
CA VAL A 50 14.86 5.23 -5.02
C VAL A 50 15.63 4.35 -4.04
N LEU A 51 15.10 3.17 -3.76
CA LEU A 51 15.75 2.20 -2.89
C LEU A 51 16.87 1.48 -3.65
N PRO A 52 18.00 1.16 -3.00
CA PRO A 52 18.98 0.26 -3.60
C PRO A 52 18.35 -1.10 -3.94
N VAL A 53 18.68 -1.64 -5.11
CA VAL A 53 18.19 -2.95 -5.55
C VAL A 53 18.73 -4.08 -4.67
N GLY A 54 17.94 -5.14 -4.50
CA GLY A 54 18.31 -6.30 -3.70
C GLY A 54 17.67 -6.30 -2.32
N ARG A 55 18.31 -6.95 -1.36
CA ARG A 55 17.77 -7.09 0.01
C ARG A 55 17.96 -5.82 0.81
N GLN A 56 16.85 -5.27 1.32
CA GLN A 56 16.83 -4.01 2.06
C GLN A 56 15.95 -4.13 3.31
N ILE A 57 16.25 -3.28 4.30
CA ILE A 57 15.34 -2.96 5.40
C ILE A 57 14.75 -1.59 5.10
N ILE A 58 13.46 -1.53 4.85
CA ILE A 58 12.78 -0.35 4.36
C ILE A 58 11.80 0.24 5.38
N ASP A 59 11.47 1.50 5.19
CA ASP A 59 10.44 2.20 5.94
C ASP A 59 9.07 1.98 5.28
N PRO A 60 8.13 1.26 5.91
CA PRO A 60 6.83 1.02 5.33
C PRO A 60 6.01 2.29 5.13
N THR A 61 6.29 3.38 5.87
CA THR A 61 5.59 4.66 5.72
C THR A 61 5.97 5.39 4.43
N ARG A 62 7.09 5.03 3.82
CA ARG A 62 7.59 5.56 2.55
C ARG A 62 7.38 4.63 1.37
N THR A 63 6.65 3.53 1.57
CA THR A 63 6.39 2.51 0.55
C THR A 63 4.94 2.60 0.09
N SER A 64 4.71 2.80 -1.19
CA SER A 64 3.37 2.88 -1.78
C SER A 64 2.69 1.52 -1.88
N PHE A 65 1.36 1.53 -1.93
CA PHE A 65 0.52 0.36 -2.11
C PHE A 65 0.09 0.20 -3.55
N SER A 66 0.13 -1.02 -4.07
CA SER A 66 -0.42 -1.37 -5.38
C SER A 66 -1.90 -1.76 -5.35
N GLN A 67 -2.56 -1.62 -4.19
CA GLN A 67 -3.99 -1.90 -4.00
C GLN A 67 -4.61 -0.83 -3.09
N ALA A 68 -5.90 -0.54 -3.31
CA ALA A 68 -6.68 0.36 -2.45
C ALA A 68 -7.22 -0.33 -1.20
N THR A 69 -7.32 -1.67 -1.23
CA THR A 69 -7.88 -2.47 -0.14
C THR A 69 -7.04 -3.71 0.10
N VAL A 70 -7.08 -4.21 1.34
CA VAL A 70 -6.50 -5.51 1.71
C VAL A 70 -7.51 -6.35 2.46
N SER A 71 -7.43 -7.67 2.29
CA SER A 71 -8.31 -8.59 3.00
C SER A 71 -7.88 -8.75 4.45
N TYR A 72 -8.84 -8.76 5.38
CA TYR A 72 -8.59 -9.06 6.78
C TYR A 72 -8.05 -10.47 6.96
N GLN A 73 -8.70 -11.46 6.32
CA GLN A 73 -8.26 -12.85 6.30
C GLN A 73 -7.57 -13.15 4.97
N LYS A 74 -6.31 -13.54 5.00
CA LYS A 74 -5.60 -13.98 3.80
C LYS A 74 -6.02 -15.42 3.46
N ARG A 75 -6.46 -15.62 2.22
CA ARG A 75 -6.86 -16.96 1.74
C ARG A 75 -5.68 -17.93 1.84
N GLY A 76 -5.92 -19.09 2.46
CA GLY A 76 -4.90 -20.14 2.64
C GLY A 76 -3.85 -19.86 3.72
N ALA A 77 -3.99 -18.78 4.50
CA ALA A 77 -3.15 -18.50 5.65
C ALA A 77 -3.89 -18.82 6.97
N ASN A 78 -3.13 -19.26 7.95
CA ASN A 78 -3.60 -19.50 9.31
C ASN A 78 -3.57 -18.25 10.21
N TYR A 79 -3.38 -17.07 9.64
CA TYR A 79 -3.34 -15.78 10.33
C TYR A 79 -4.28 -14.76 9.67
N ASN A 80 -4.73 -13.80 10.45
CA ASN A 80 -5.46 -12.63 9.98
C ASN A 80 -4.63 -11.35 10.16
N TYR A 81 -5.19 -10.22 9.71
CA TYR A 81 -4.51 -8.94 9.78
C TYR A 81 -4.13 -8.55 11.23
N ASP A 82 -5.06 -8.67 12.18
CA ASP A 82 -4.82 -8.27 13.57
C ASP A 82 -3.77 -9.16 14.25
N SER A 83 -3.77 -10.46 13.99
CA SER A 83 -2.74 -11.38 14.52
C SER A 83 -1.36 -11.07 13.94
N LEU A 84 -1.28 -10.61 12.69
CA LEU A 84 -0.03 -10.20 12.07
C LEU A 84 0.52 -8.92 12.72
N VAL A 85 -0.34 -7.93 12.96
CA VAL A 85 0.02 -6.69 13.70
C VAL A 85 0.48 -7.03 15.12
N ALA A 86 -0.26 -7.90 15.82
CA ALA A 86 0.09 -8.33 17.18
C ALA A 86 1.47 -9.01 17.23
N ALA A 87 1.75 -9.92 16.30
CA ALA A 87 3.04 -10.60 16.22
C ALA A 87 4.22 -9.64 15.97
N MET A 88 4.03 -8.63 15.11
CA MET A 88 5.04 -7.60 14.86
C MET A 88 5.23 -6.69 16.09
N ASN A 89 4.15 -6.35 16.79
CA ASN A 89 4.22 -5.57 18.04
C ASN A 89 4.95 -6.32 19.15
N GLU A 90 4.67 -7.60 19.30
CA GLU A 90 5.32 -8.45 20.31
C GLU A 90 6.83 -8.58 20.06
N LYS A 91 7.20 -8.91 18.81
CA LYS A 91 8.61 -9.07 18.42
C LYS A 91 9.37 -7.75 18.27
N LYS A 92 8.67 -6.61 18.18
CA LYS A 92 9.26 -5.30 17.83
C LYS A 92 10.05 -5.32 16.52
N SER A 93 9.71 -6.23 15.61
CA SER A 93 10.43 -6.46 14.35
C SER A 93 9.54 -7.08 13.29
N TRP A 94 10.05 -7.13 12.06
CA TRP A 94 9.41 -7.81 10.95
C TRP A 94 9.10 -9.27 11.22
N VAL A 95 7.95 -9.73 10.70
CA VAL A 95 7.50 -11.13 10.80
C VAL A 95 7.15 -11.67 9.41
N GLY A 96 7.76 -12.79 9.06
CA GLY A 96 7.54 -13.51 7.81
C GLY A 96 8.62 -13.26 6.74
N ASP A 97 8.37 -13.79 5.54
CA ASP A 97 9.29 -13.66 4.40
C ASP A 97 9.37 -12.22 3.90
N ARG A 98 10.48 -11.89 3.21
CA ARG A 98 10.64 -10.59 2.56
C ARG A 98 9.51 -10.29 1.60
N VAL A 99 9.10 -9.03 1.54
CA VAL A 99 8.15 -8.55 0.55
C VAL A 99 8.88 -8.07 -0.70
N ASP A 100 8.25 -8.23 -1.85
CA ASP A 100 8.75 -7.64 -3.08
C ASP A 100 8.26 -6.20 -3.21
N VAL A 101 9.19 -5.30 -3.50
CA VAL A 101 8.98 -3.86 -3.67
C VAL A 101 9.65 -3.42 -4.96
N VAL A 102 8.99 -2.58 -5.73
CA VAL A 102 9.47 -2.12 -7.03
C VAL A 102 9.68 -0.61 -7.01
N ASN A 103 10.86 -0.15 -7.40
CA ASN A 103 11.12 1.26 -7.67
C ASN A 103 10.33 1.67 -8.92
N MET A 104 9.29 2.47 -8.74
CA MET A 104 8.44 2.94 -9.85
C MET A 104 9.06 4.18 -10.53
N PRO A 105 8.61 4.53 -11.77
CA PRO A 105 9.21 5.64 -12.54
C PRO A 105 9.13 7.02 -11.87
N ASP A 106 8.20 7.22 -10.96
CA ASP A 106 8.06 8.44 -10.14
C ASP A 106 9.01 8.48 -8.92
N GLY A 107 9.88 7.48 -8.80
CA GLY A 107 10.82 7.34 -7.69
C GLY A 107 10.20 6.79 -6.41
N ALA A 108 8.91 6.43 -6.40
CA ALA A 108 8.27 5.85 -5.23
C ALA A 108 8.40 4.31 -5.23
N PRO A 109 8.90 3.69 -4.15
CA PRO A 109 8.87 2.23 -4.03
C PRO A 109 7.44 1.76 -3.79
N THR A 110 6.95 0.79 -4.57
CA THR A 110 5.60 0.25 -4.49
C THR A 110 5.60 -1.24 -4.18
N SER A 111 4.81 -1.65 -3.20
CA SER A 111 4.81 -3.03 -2.72
C SER A 111 3.88 -3.96 -3.51
N MET A 112 4.33 -5.21 -3.67
CA MET A 112 3.50 -6.34 -4.10
C MET A 112 2.72 -6.99 -2.96
N ASP A 113 3.08 -6.75 -1.69
CA ASP A 113 2.38 -7.31 -0.51
C ASP A 113 1.82 -6.21 0.41
N ASN A 114 0.66 -5.71 0.03
CA ASN A 114 0.06 -4.56 0.68
C ASN A 114 -0.42 -4.86 2.12
N THR A 115 -0.88 -6.09 2.39
CA THR A 115 -1.35 -6.49 3.73
C THR A 115 -0.23 -6.40 4.75
N ARG A 116 0.95 -6.92 4.41
CA ARG A 116 2.10 -6.92 5.32
C ARG A 116 2.72 -5.53 5.49
N ILE A 117 2.78 -4.72 4.43
CA ILE A 117 3.21 -3.32 4.53
C ILE A 117 2.28 -2.51 5.45
N MET A 118 0.96 -2.68 5.28
CA MET A 118 -0.02 -1.99 6.14
C MET A 118 0.11 -2.42 7.60
N ALA A 119 0.26 -3.73 7.87
CA ALA A 119 0.46 -4.25 9.22
C ALA A 119 1.76 -3.71 9.86
N ALA A 120 2.85 -3.62 9.09
CA ALA A 120 4.11 -3.06 9.55
C ALA A 120 4.01 -1.55 9.88
N ARG A 121 3.24 -0.79 9.09
CA ARG A 121 2.93 0.62 9.41
C ARG A 121 2.20 0.73 10.75
N GLU A 122 1.16 -0.07 10.94
CA GLU A 122 0.36 -0.07 12.17
C GLU A 122 1.20 -0.48 13.39
N ALA A 123 2.09 -1.46 13.22
CA ALA A 123 3.00 -1.92 14.27
C ALA A 123 4.24 -1.01 14.47
N GLY A 124 4.48 -0.05 13.59
CA GLY A 124 5.64 0.85 13.67
C GLY A 124 6.99 0.16 13.45
N VAL A 125 7.03 -0.95 12.70
CA VAL A 125 8.25 -1.73 12.47
C VAL A 125 8.77 -1.55 11.04
N LYS A 126 10.09 -1.66 10.87
CA LYS A 126 10.75 -1.70 9.56
C LYS A 126 10.44 -3.03 8.85
N VAL A 127 10.51 -3.04 7.53
CA VAL A 127 10.14 -4.19 6.68
C VAL A 127 11.36 -4.75 5.97
N GLU A 128 11.53 -6.06 6.01
CA GLU A 128 12.49 -6.74 5.14
C GLU A 128 11.91 -6.89 3.72
N ALA A 129 12.63 -6.40 2.73
CA ALA A 129 12.19 -6.37 1.34
C ALA A 129 13.25 -6.88 0.36
N ASN A 130 12.77 -7.43 -0.76
CA ASN A 130 13.53 -7.55 -1.99
C ASN A 130 13.13 -6.38 -2.89
N VAL A 131 14.06 -5.50 -3.18
CA VAL A 131 13.82 -4.33 -4.02
C VAL A 131 14.22 -4.64 -5.45
N HIS A 132 13.34 -4.34 -6.39
CA HIS A 132 13.51 -4.52 -7.82
C HIS A 132 13.44 -3.18 -8.55
N ASN A 133 14.10 -3.06 -9.68
CA ASN A 133 13.87 -1.96 -10.62
C ASN A 133 12.60 -2.22 -11.43
N PHE A 134 12.01 -1.14 -11.95
CA PHE A 134 10.84 -1.21 -12.82
C PHE A 134 11.04 -2.17 -14.02
N ASN A 135 12.20 -2.11 -14.67
CA ASN A 135 12.52 -2.87 -15.86
C ASN A 135 13.14 -4.26 -15.58
N ASP A 136 13.33 -4.64 -14.32
CA ASP A 136 13.86 -5.96 -13.98
C ASP A 136 12.90 -7.05 -14.47
N ARG A 137 13.45 -8.05 -15.15
CA ARG A 137 12.64 -9.13 -15.73
C ARG A 137 12.10 -10.06 -14.66
N LEU A 138 10.85 -10.45 -14.85
CA LEU A 138 10.21 -11.51 -14.07
C LEU A 138 10.70 -12.88 -14.54
N SER A 139 10.88 -13.80 -13.60
CA SER A 139 11.02 -15.22 -13.91
C SER A 139 9.73 -15.78 -14.53
N SER A 140 9.83 -16.92 -15.24
CA SER A 140 8.65 -17.57 -15.82
C SER A 140 7.56 -17.88 -14.77
N LYS A 141 7.97 -18.27 -13.54
CA LYS A 141 7.07 -18.53 -12.43
C LYS A 141 6.31 -17.27 -11.99
N GLU A 142 7.01 -16.14 -11.90
CA GLU A 142 6.42 -14.86 -11.50
C GLU A 142 5.50 -14.30 -12.58
N ARG A 143 5.85 -14.42 -13.86
CA ARG A 143 4.98 -14.01 -14.96
C ARG A 143 3.64 -14.73 -14.92
N ILE A 144 3.65 -16.05 -14.73
CA ILE A 144 2.43 -16.87 -14.58
C ILE A 144 1.63 -16.44 -13.35
N ARG A 145 2.31 -16.22 -12.22
CA ARG A 145 1.69 -15.80 -10.96
C ARG A 145 0.97 -14.44 -11.06
N PHE A 146 1.55 -13.51 -11.81
CA PHE A 146 1.04 -12.13 -11.94
C PHE A 146 0.17 -11.92 -13.18
N LYS A 147 -0.02 -12.94 -14.01
CA LYS A 147 -0.91 -12.89 -15.17
C LYS A 147 -2.33 -12.51 -14.76
N HIS A 148 -2.93 -11.59 -15.51
CA HIS A 148 -4.30 -11.14 -15.29
C HIS A 148 -4.95 -10.74 -16.62
N ASP A 149 -6.22 -11.15 -16.82
CA ASP A 149 -7.04 -10.87 -18.02
C ASP A 149 -6.29 -11.19 -19.34
N GLY A 150 -5.61 -12.34 -19.36
CA GLY A 150 -4.82 -12.77 -20.52
C GLY A 150 -3.46 -12.07 -20.68
N ILE A 151 -3.20 -10.99 -19.95
CA ILE A 151 -1.96 -10.22 -20.02
C ILE A 151 -0.93 -10.85 -19.07
N GLU A 152 0.24 -11.17 -19.60
CA GLU A 152 1.37 -11.70 -18.86
C GLU A 152 2.47 -10.64 -18.76
N PRO A 153 2.73 -10.08 -17.55
CA PRO A 153 3.75 -9.05 -17.38
C PRO A 153 5.15 -9.63 -17.61
N GLN A 154 6.05 -8.85 -18.20
CA GLN A 154 7.43 -9.25 -18.46
C GLN A 154 8.40 -8.69 -17.42
N THR A 155 8.04 -7.55 -16.79
CA THR A 155 8.85 -6.87 -15.78
C THR A 155 8.11 -6.69 -14.47
N TRP A 156 8.87 -6.42 -13.41
CA TRP A 156 8.32 -6.13 -12.09
C TRP A 156 7.42 -4.89 -12.11
N GLY A 157 7.79 -3.86 -12.88
CA GLY A 157 6.97 -2.66 -13.03
C GLY A 157 5.63 -2.94 -13.72
N GLU A 158 5.64 -3.72 -14.81
CA GLU A 158 4.40 -4.14 -15.48
C GLU A 158 3.49 -4.97 -14.54
N ALA A 159 4.07 -5.81 -13.69
CA ALA A 159 3.29 -6.57 -12.71
C ALA A 159 2.61 -5.65 -11.68
N ILE A 160 3.29 -4.62 -11.19
CA ILE A 160 2.69 -3.58 -10.32
C ILE A 160 1.56 -2.87 -11.06
N GLN A 161 1.79 -2.38 -12.27
CA GLN A 161 0.79 -1.65 -13.04
C GLN A 161 -0.43 -2.49 -13.38
N LEU A 162 -0.23 -3.78 -13.71
CA LEU A 162 -1.32 -4.71 -13.96
C LEU A 162 -2.15 -4.95 -12.68
N ARG A 163 -1.49 -5.06 -11.52
CA ARG A 163 -2.14 -5.19 -10.23
C ARG A 163 -2.95 -3.94 -9.85
N ILE A 164 -2.43 -2.75 -10.16
CA ILE A 164 -3.13 -1.47 -9.96
C ILE A 164 -4.38 -1.41 -10.84
N ARG A 165 -4.28 -1.72 -12.13
CA ARG A 165 -5.41 -1.75 -13.06
C ARG A 165 -6.52 -2.70 -12.60
N LYS A 166 -6.16 -3.86 -12.07
CA LYS A 166 -7.11 -4.83 -11.51
C LYS A 166 -7.99 -4.23 -10.40
N GLN A 167 -7.57 -3.17 -9.74
CA GLN A 167 -8.37 -2.56 -8.67
C GLN A 167 -9.66 -1.90 -9.17
N GLU A 168 -9.73 -1.46 -10.43
CA GLU A 168 -10.91 -0.76 -10.97
C GLU A 168 -12.21 -1.57 -10.87
N THR A 169 -12.11 -2.89 -10.93
CA THR A 169 -13.28 -3.79 -10.88
C THR A 169 -13.53 -4.37 -9.50
N GLN A 170 -12.71 -4.02 -8.49
CA GLN A 170 -12.84 -4.61 -7.17
C GLN A 170 -13.80 -3.83 -6.26
N LYS A 171 -14.66 -4.58 -5.56
CA LYS A 171 -15.60 -4.01 -4.59
C LYS A 171 -14.86 -3.23 -3.48
N GLY A 172 -15.35 -2.02 -3.21
CA GLY A 172 -14.80 -1.16 -2.16
C GLY A 172 -13.59 -0.34 -2.56
N VAL A 173 -13.20 -0.40 -3.83
CA VAL A 173 -12.19 0.48 -4.41
C VAL A 173 -12.87 1.73 -4.97
N PRO A 174 -12.36 2.95 -4.69
CA PRO A 174 -12.91 4.18 -5.27
C PRO A 174 -12.78 4.17 -6.79
N GLU A 175 -13.79 4.68 -7.47
CA GLU A 175 -13.78 4.86 -8.93
C GLU A 175 -12.56 5.69 -9.37
N GLY A 176 -11.92 5.26 -10.46
CA GLY A 176 -10.76 5.95 -11.01
C GLY A 176 -9.48 5.84 -10.16
N TRP A 177 -9.46 4.97 -9.14
CA TRP A 177 -8.30 4.82 -8.26
C TRP A 177 -7.01 4.49 -9.02
N SER A 178 -7.06 3.58 -9.99
CA SER A 178 -5.89 3.18 -10.79
C SER A 178 -5.37 4.31 -11.69
N LYS A 179 -6.28 5.13 -12.24
CA LYS A 179 -5.92 6.30 -13.05
C LYS A 179 -5.24 7.37 -12.21
N ARG A 180 -5.68 7.53 -10.96
CA ARG A 180 -5.11 8.49 -10.01
C ARG A 180 -3.75 8.04 -9.48
N PHE A 181 -3.55 6.75 -9.29
CA PHE A 181 -2.36 6.17 -8.69
C PHE A 181 -1.70 5.14 -9.62
N PRO A 182 -1.24 5.52 -10.82
CA PRO A 182 -0.71 4.59 -11.82
C PRO A 182 0.55 3.85 -11.36
N ASN A 183 1.27 4.41 -10.39
CA ASN A 183 2.48 3.84 -9.79
C ASN A 183 2.29 3.38 -8.34
N GLY A 184 1.07 3.41 -7.83
CA GLY A 184 0.74 3.07 -6.44
C GLY A 184 0.38 4.28 -5.60
N SER A 185 -0.20 4.03 -4.43
CA SER A 185 -0.67 5.06 -3.50
C SER A 185 0.08 4.99 -2.17
N ILE A 186 0.58 6.14 -1.70
CA ILE A 186 1.21 6.23 -0.37
C ILE A 186 0.20 6.21 0.78
N TYR A 187 -1.08 6.42 0.48
CA TYR A 187 -2.13 6.45 1.49
C TYR A 187 -2.48 5.06 2.00
N ASP A 188 -2.83 4.97 3.28
CA ASP A 188 -3.23 3.72 3.90
C ASP A 188 -4.41 3.06 3.20
N VAL A 189 -4.31 1.75 3.05
CA VAL A 189 -5.33 0.93 2.40
C VAL A 189 -6.41 0.52 3.39
N LYS A 190 -7.63 0.34 2.89
CA LYS A 190 -8.74 -0.15 3.71
C LYS A 190 -8.59 -1.65 3.97
N VAL A 191 -8.62 -2.04 5.24
CA VAL A 191 -8.71 -3.46 5.64
C VAL A 191 -10.17 -3.89 5.55
N LEU A 192 -10.48 -4.82 4.65
CA LEU A 192 -11.83 -5.36 4.47
C LEU A 192 -12.08 -6.45 5.51
N ARG A 193 -12.78 -6.11 6.56
CA ARG A 193 -13.35 -7.05 7.54
C ARG A 193 -14.67 -7.58 6.98
N LYS A 194 -14.82 -8.90 6.88
CA LYS A 194 -16.10 -9.52 6.53
C LYS A 194 -17.03 -9.47 7.72
#